data_2f570139d0a39e5466fbac33cbf70278
#
_entry.id   2f570139d0a39e5466fbac33cbf70278
#
_cell.length_a   1.000
_cell.length_b   1.000
_cell.length_c   1.000
_cell.angle_alpha   90.00
_cell.angle_beta   90.00
_cell.angle_gamma   90.00
#
_symmetry.space_group_name_H-M   'P 1'
#
loop_
_entity.id
_entity.type
_entity.pdbx_description
1 polymer ?
#
loop_
_entity_poly.entity_id
_entity_poly.type
_entity_poly.pdbx_seq_one_letter_code
_entity_poly.pdbx_strand_id
1 'polypeptide(L)'
;AAAIQPAVTGIQTATELPPNEMHVFDIIAQAWVIMIPLSLLLLVSIYVMVERLLTISKASKKNATLLASLKDMINNGNLANARSMCKSVNTPESLMLEQGISRIGQSMGEIREAMDKTASSELSSLEKNMSVLNITGRIAPMFGFIGTIIGVIKIFYDISVAKTVEIEVISSGLYQKMITSCGGLVVGVLAFVFYHWLNARIDKLAHRMEETQIAFLDMLNEPSK
;
A
#
# COMPACT_ATOMS: atom_id res chain seq x y z
N ALA A 1 -22.86 63.00 -54.69
CA ALA A 1 -23.23 62.42 -53.39
C ALA A 1 -23.20 60.88 -53.48
N ALA A 2 -22.04 60.32 -53.16
CA ALA A 2 -21.87 58.89 -53.09
C ALA A 2 -21.99 58.48 -51.62
N ALA A 3 -22.99 57.66 -51.32
CA ALA A 3 -23.25 57.15 -50.00
C ALA A 3 -22.22 56.04 -49.68
N ILE A 4 -21.45 56.22 -48.63
CA ILE A 4 -20.55 55.23 -48.04
C ILE A 4 -21.45 54.31 -47.15
N GLN A 5 -21.67 53.08 -47.60
CA GLN A 5 -22.24 52.02 -46.73
C GLN A 5 -21.19 51.51 -45.79
N PRO A 6 -21.43 51.41 -44.46
CA PRO A 6 -20.52 50.71 -43.58
C PRO A 6 -20.70 49.20 -43.70
N ALA A 7 -19.62 48.52 -44.09
CA ALA A 7 -19.53 47.08 -44.03
C ALA A 7 -19.37 46.62 -42.58
N VAL A 8 -20.50 46.44 -41.93
CA VAL A 8 -20.56 45.74 -40.63
C VAL A 8 -21.37 44.47 -40.85
N THR A 9 -20.70 43.42 -41.22
CA THR A 9 -21.35 42.10 -41.17
C THR A 9 -20.25 41.05 -41.07
N GLY A 10 -20.22 40.34 -39.97
CA GLY A 10 -19.37 39.17 -39.87
C GLY A 10 -18.87 38.87 -38.48
N ILE A 11 -19.64 39.21 -37.44
CA ILE A 11 -19.50 38.49 -36.19
C ILE A 11 -20.20 37.17 -36.47
N GLN A 12 -19.44 36.21 -37.01
CA GLN A 12 -19.84 34.81 -37.02
C GLN A 12 -20.00 34.42 -35.56
N THR A 13 -21.21 34.27 -35.12
CA THR A 13 -21.58 33.59 -33.89
C THR A 13 -20.74 32.32 -33.84
N ALA A 14 -19.88 32.24 -32.84
CA ALA A 14 -19.17 31.00 -32.50
C ALA A 14 -20.25 29.92 -32.44
N THR A 15 -20.27 29.06 -33.45
CA THR A 15 -21.09 27.85 -33.45
C THR A 15 -20.71 27.11 -32.20
N GLU A 16 -21.64 27.03 -31.26
CA GLU A 16 -21.50 26.18 -30.09
C GLU A 16 -21.17 24.78 -30.61
N LEU A 17 -19.94 24.37 -30.42
CA LEU A 17 -19.53 22.99 -30.60
C LEU A 17 -20.49 22.13 -29.80
N PRO A 18 -21.15 21.11 -30.36
CA PRO A 18 -22.01 20.24 -29.59
C PRO A 18 -21.19 19.72 -28.41
N PRO A 19 -21.77 19.63 -27.20
CA PRO A 19 -21.08 19.06 -26.06
C PRO A 19 -20.72 17.62 -26.45
N ASN A 20 -19.49 17.44 -26.90
CA ASN A 20 -18.93 16.13 -27.11
C ASN A 20 -18.80 15.54 -25.69
N GLU A 21 -19.86 14.87 -25.24
CA GLU A 21 -19.83 14.11 -24.00
C GLU A 21 -18.69 13.10 -24.15
N MET A 22 -17.53 13.49 -23.65
CA MET A 22 -16.35 12.64 -23.66
C MET A 22 -16.64 11.46 -22.75
N HIS A 23 -17.07 10.36 -23.34
CA HIS A 23 -17.24 9.10 -22.64
C HIS A 23 -15.85 8.59 -22.26
N VAL A 24 -15.47 8.86 -21.00
CA VAL A 24 -14.19 8.41 -20.42
C VAL A 24 -14.01 6.89 -20.62
N PHE A 25 -15.12 6.15 -20.67
CA PHE A 25 -15.12 4.71 -20.95
C PHE A 25 -14.60 4.36 -22.35
N ASP A 26 -14.94 5.12 -23.39
CA ASP A 26 -14.48 4.86 -24.76
C ASP A 26 -12.98 5.12 -24.90
N ILE A 27 -12.47 6.13 -24.18
CA ILE A 27 -11.05 6.44 -24.14
C ILE A 27 -10.28 5.33 -23.41
N ILE A 28 -10.80 4.84 -22.29
CA ILE A 28 -10.25 3.71 -21.55
C ILE A 28 -10.26 2.44 -22.42
N ALA A 29 -11.35 2.18 -23.14
CA ALA A 29 -11.48 1.02 -24.03
C ALA A 29 -10.46 1.05 -25.17
N GLN A 30 -10.08 2.21 -25.67
CA GLN A 30 -9.08 2.35 -26.74
C GLN A 30 -7.62 2.20 -26.25
N ALA A 31 -7.38 2.41 -24.97
CA ALA A 31 -6.06 2.26 -24.32
C ALA A 31 -5.89 0.89 -23.61
N TRP A 32 -6.68 -0.13 -23.99
CA TRP A 32 -6.82 -1.41 -23.31
C TRP A 32 -5.49 -2.13 -23.02
N VAL A 33 -4.50 -2.04 -23.90
CA VAL A 33 -3.19 -2.71 -23.75
C VAL A 33 -2.45 -2.27 -22.46
N ILE A 34 -2.60 -1.00 -22.05
CA ILE A 34 -1.96 -0.45 -20.86
C ILE A 34 -2.91 -0.47 -19.66
N MET A 35 -4.22 -0.31 -19.93
CA MET A 35 -5.22 -0.29 -18.86
C MET A 35 -5.43 -1.66 -18.21
N ILE A 36 -5.28 -2.78 -18.97
CA ILE A 36 -5.40 -4.13 -18.42
C ILE A 36 -4.35 -4.40 -17.35
N PRO A 37 -3.02 -4.29 -17.61
CA PRO A 37 -2.04 -4.51 -16.56
C PRO A 37 -2.18 -3.53 -15.39
N LEU A 38 -2.60 -2.29 -15.65
CA LEU A 38 -2.81 -1.29 -14.61
C LEU A 38 -4.00 -1.63 -13.70
N SER A 39 -5.12 -2.07 -14.27
CA SER A 39 -6.29 -2.55 -13.52
C SER A 39 -5.98 -3.81 -12.72
N LEU A 40 -5.18 -4.72 -13.28
CA LEU A 40 -4.72 -5.91 -12.57
C LEU A 40 -3.86 -5.53 -11.35
N LEU A 41 -2.90 -4.60 -11.52
CA LEU A 41 -2.09 -4.09 -10.42
C LEU A 41 -2.94 -3.43 -9.32
N LEU A 42 -3.98 -2.69 -9.70
CA LEU A 42 -4.92 -2.09 -8.75
C LEU A 42 -5.66 -3.16 -7.95
N LEU A 43 -6.22 -4.17 -8.62
CA LEU A 43 -6.96 -5.26 -7.98
C LEU A 43 -6.06 -6.06 -7.02
N VAL A 44 -4.84 -6.39 -7.45
CA VAL A 44 -3.85 -7.07 -6.60
C VAL A 44 -3.49 -6.22 -5.38
N SER A 45 -3.32 -4.91 -5.56
CA SER A 45 -3.01 -3.99 -4.45
C SER A 45 -4.15 -3.90 -3.43
N ILE A 46 -5.39 -3.83 -3.90
CA ILE A 46 -6.57 -3.82 -3.01
C ILE A 46 -6.68 -5.15 -2.26
N TYR A 47 -6.49 -6.28 -2.96
CA TYR A 47 -6.51 -7.60 -2.33
C TYR A 47 -5.46 -7.73 -1.23
N VAL A 48 -4.20 -7.39 -1.52
CA VAL A 48 -3.11 -7.46 -0.55
C VAL A 48 -3.34 -6.50 0.62
N MET A 49 -3.83 -5.30 0.34
CA MET A 49 -4.16 -4.31 1.38
C MET A 49 -5.20 -4.86 2.36
N VAL A 50 -6.31 -5.43 1.85
CA VAL A 50 -7.38 -5.99 2.71
C VAL A 50 -6.86 -7.19 3.50
N GLU A 51 -6.17 -8.13 2.85
CA GLU A 51 -5.58 -9.30 3.50
C GLU A 51 -4.64 -8.91 4.64
N ARG A 52 -3.71 -7.98 4.36
CA ARG A 52 -2.73 -7.53 5.37
C ARG A 52 -3.38 -6.71 6.48
N LEU A 53 -4.35 -5.86 6.15
CA LEU A 53 -5.10 -5.10 7.16
C LEU A 53 -5.78 -6.03 8.18
N LEU A 54 -6.42 -7.09 7.71
CA LEU A 54 -7.07 -8.07 8.59
C LEU A 54 -6.05 -8.84 9.43
N THR A 55 -4.94 -9.26 8.85
CA THR A 55 -3.87 -10.00 9.53
C THR A 55 -3.21 -9.14 10.60
N ILE A 56 -2.79 -7.92 10.28
CA ILE A 56 -2.14 -6.99 11.21
C ILE A 56 -3.12 -6.56 12.32
N SER A 57 -4.39 -6.35 11.98
CA SER A 57 -5.41 -6.00 12.98
C SER A 57 -5.64 -7.11 13.99
N LYS A 58 -5.61 -8.38 13.57
CA LYS A 58 -5.68 -9.53 14.46
C LYS A 58 -4.43 -9.65 15.35
N ALA A 59 -3.25 -9.49 14.77
CA ALA A 59 -1.96 -9.55 15.46
C ALA A 59 -1.79 -8.41 16.48
N SER A 60 -2.36 -7.23 16.21
CA SER A 60 -2.25 -6.03 17.04
C SER A 60 -3.24 -5.97 18.21
N LYS A 61 -4.05 -7.01 18.43
CA LYS A 61 -4.99 -7.03 19.57
C LYS A 61 -4.23 -6.91 20.89
N LYS A 62 -4.56 -5.88 21.66
CA LYS A 62 -3.97 -5.65 22.98
C LYS A 62 -4.63 -6.58 24.01
N ASN A 63 -3.82 -7.34 24.73
CA ASN A 63 -4.21 -8.00 25.98
C ASN A 63 -3.52 -7.28 27.14
N ALA A 64 -4.13 -6.18 27.62
CA ALA A 64 -3.55 -5.35 28.69
C ALA A 64 -3.26 -6.13 29.99
N THR A 65 -3.95 -7.23 30.20
CA THR A 65 -3.80 -8.07 31.41
C THR A 65 -2.81 -9.23 31.22
N LEU A 66 -2.32 -9.47 29.99
CA LEU A 66 -1.47 -10.63 29.69
C LEU A 66 -0.19 -10.64 30.57
N LEU A 67 0.55 -9.55 30.61
CA LEU A 67 1.79 -9.46 31.35
C LEU A 67 1.57 -9.57 32.87
N ALA A 68 0.51 -8.95 33.40
CA ALA A 68 0.13 -9.06 34.81
C ALA A 68 -0.23 -10.50 35.19
N SER A 69 -1.05 -11.17 34.39
CA SER A 69 -1.41 -12.57 34.64
C SER A 69 -0.19 -13.51 34.53
N LEU A 70 0.74 -13.22 33.62
CA LEU A 70 1.98 -13.99 33.52
C LEU A 70 2.88 -13.77 34.75
N LYS A 71 2.96 -12.55 35.26
CA LYS A 71 3.71 -12.24 36.49
C LYS A 71 3.22 -13.09 37.66
N ASP A 72 1.91 -13.15 37.86
CA ASP A 72 1.31 -13.94 38.92
C ASP A 72 1.57 -15.45 38.76
N MET A 73 1.43 -15.97 37.54
CA MET A 73 1.67 -17.40 37.26
C MET A 73 3.14 -17.80 37.43
N ILE A 74 4.08 -16.93 37.01
CA ILE A 74 5.52 -17.18 37.13
C ILE A 74 5.95 -17.13 38.59
N ASN A 75 5.47 -16.14 39.36
CA ASN A 75 5.76 -16.04 40.82
C ASN A 75 5.23 -17.24 41.58
N ASN A 76 4.12 -17.82 41.16
CA ASN A 76 3.56 -19.06 41.75
C ASN A 76 4.21 -20.35 41.22
N GLY A 77 5.28 -20.25 40.42
CA GLY A 77 5.99 -21.41 39.85
C GLY A 77 5.21 -22.17 38.77
N ASN A 78 4.09 -21.64 38.29
CA ASN A 78 3.19 -22.34 37.37
C ASN A 78 3.52 -22.02 35.90
N LEU A 79 4.74 -22.35 35.48
CA LEU A 79 5.27 -22.08 34.15
C LEU A 79 4.49 -22.79 33.02
N ALA A 80 3.94 -23.98 33.31
CA ALA A 80 3.17 -24.72 32.34
C ALA A 80 1.88 -24.01 31.93
N ASN A 81 1.16 -23.44 32.92
CA ASN A 81 -0.06 -22.69 32.65
C ASN A 81 0.25 -21.33 32.00
N ALA A 82 1.31 -20.64 32.41
CA ALA A 82 1.77 -19.40 31.78
C ALA A 82 2.06 -19.63 30.28
N ARG A 83 2.76 -20.70 29.95
CA ARG A 83 3.05 -21.08 28.55
C ARG A 83 1.78 -21.44 27.76
N SER A 84 0.87 -22.20 28.37
CA SER A 84 -0.41 -22.58 27.73
C SER A 84 -1.28 -21.36 27.44
N MET A 85 -1.31 -20.39 28.36
CA MET A 85 -2.01 -19.12 28.20
C MET A 85 -1.45 -18.32 26.99
N CYS A 86 -0.13 -18.19 26.88
CA CYS A 86 0.50 -17.51 25.74
C CYS A 86 0.12 -18.18 24.41
N LYS A 87 0.12 -19.51 24.35
CA LYS A 87 -0.31 -20.25 23.15
C LYS A 87 -1.78 -20.03 22.79
N SER A 88 -2.65 -19.94 23.78
CA SER A 88 -4.09 -19.74 23.54
C SER A 88 -4.40 -18.35 22.97
N VAL A 89 -3.65 -17.34 23.35
CA VAL A 89 -3.79 -15.97 22.87
C VAL A 89 -3.31 -15.85 21.41
N ASN A 90 -2.26 -16.56 21.04
CA ASN A 90 -1.73 -16.69 19.68
C ASN A 90 -1.55 -15.35 18.93
N THR A 91 -0.95 -14.38 19.62
CA THR A 91 -0.49 -13.11 19.04
C THR A 91 1.04 -13.09 18.98
N PRO A 92 1.68 -12.29 18.08
CA PRO A 92 3.14 -12.17 18.03
C PRO A 92 3.77 -11.87 19.38
N GLU A 93 3.15 -10.98 20.15
CA GLU A 93 3.57 -10.61 21.49
C GLU A 93 3.50 -11.81 22.46
N SER A 94 2.43 -12.58 22.42
CA SER A 94 2.29 -13.77 23.29
C SER A 94 3.23 -14.91 22.89
N LEU A 95 3.49 -15.10 21.59
CA LEU A 95 4.43 -16.12 21.12
C LEU A 95 5.87 -15.78 21.50
N MET A 96 6.26 -14.50 21.45
CA MET A 96 7.53 -14.01 21.95
C MET A 96 7.68 -14.30 23.46
N LEU A 97 6.66 -14.00 24.28
CA LEU A 97 6.66 -14.28 25.72
C LEU A 97 6.70 -15.77 26.00
N GLU A 98 6.01 -16.61 25.22
CA GLU A 98 6.06 -18.07 25.35
C GLU A 98 7.50 -18.60 25.21
N GLN A 99 8.25 -18.05 24.25
CA GLN A 99 9.65 -18.44 24.09
C GLN A 99 10.53 -17.99 25.26
N GLY A 100 10.30 -16.79 25.80
CA GLY A 100 10.95 -16.33 27.02
C GLY A 100 10.65 -17.25 28.21
N ILE A 101 9.39 -17.60 28.44
CA ILE A 101 8.98 -18.50 29.52
C ILE A 101 9.59 -19.90 29.36
N SER A 102 9.69 -20.41 28.14
CA SER A 102 10.25 -21.74 27.88
C SER A 102 11.74 -21.86 28.21
N ARG A 103 12.44 -20.74 28.36
CA ARG A 103 13.87 -20.64 28.67
C ARG A 103 14.18 -20.11 30.06
N ILE A 104 13.16 -19.97 30.93
CA ILE A 104 13.37 -19.60 32.33
C ILE A 104 14.29 -20.63 32.99
N GLY A 105 15.33 -20.15 33.68
CA GLY A 105 16.40 -20.96 34.25
C GLY A 105 17.70 -20.98 33.43
N GLN A 106 17.69 -20.43 32.21
CA GLN A 106 18.89 -20.16 31.40
C GLN A 106 19.42 -18.75 31.69
N SER A 107 20.53 -18.37 31.06
CA SER A 107 21.05 -17.00 31.18
C SER A 107 20.08 -15.96 30.61
N MET A 108 20.04 -14.76 31.19
CA MET A 108 19.21 -13.67 30.71
C MET A 108 19.48 -13.33 29.23
N GLY A 109 20.74 -13.51 28.79
CA GLY A 109 21.12 -13.34 27.41
C GLY A 109 20.43 -14.33 26.47
N GLU A 110 20.38 -15.63 26.84
CA GLU A 110 19.71 -16.69 26.05
C GLU A 110 18.20 -16.50 26.00
N ILE A 111 17.59 -16.04 27.12
CA ILE A 111 16.16 -15.72 27.14
C ILE A 111 15.85 -14.57 26.17
N ARG A 112 16.63 -13.48 26.25
CA ARG A 112 16.50 -12.32 25.37
C ARG A 112 16.68 -12.69 23.91
N GLU A 113 17.74 -13.43 23.56
CA GLU A 113 18.00 -13.85 22.19
C GLU A 113 16.85 -14.69 21.60
N ALA A 114 16.28 -15.60 22.39
CA ALA A 114 15.14 -16.39 21.95
C ALA A 114 13.88 -15.55 21.69
N MET A 115 13.64 -14.56 22.54
CA MET A 115 12.54 -13.60 22.38
C MET A 115 12.76 -12.74 21.14
N ASP A 116 13.95 -12.17 20.93
CA ASP A 116 14.31 -11.36 19.78
C ASP A 116 14.14 -12.12 18.47
N LYS A 117 14.62 -13.37 18.42
CA LYS A 117 14.48 -14.23 17.25
C LYS A 117 13.03 -14.53 16.89
N THR A 118 12.20 -14.76 17.91
CA THR A 118 10.77 -15.00 17.70
C THR A 118 10.05 -13.73 17.28
N ALA A 119 10.34 -12.60 17.93
CA ALA A 119 9.79 -11.29 17.55
C ALA A 119 10.10 -10.95 16.09
N SER A 120 11.36 -11.08 15.69
CA SER A 120 11.79 -10.84 14.31
C SER A 120 11.08 -11.76 13.31
N SER A 121 10.92 -13.04 13.63
CA SER A 121 10.21 -14.02 12.79
C SER A 121 8.73 -13.67 12.62
N GLU A 122 8.06 -13.29 13.70
CA GLU A 122 6.64 -12.91 13.68
C GLU A 122 6.42 -11.59 12.91
N LEU A 123 7.27 -10.60 13.11
CA LEU A 123 7.22 -9.34 12.36
C LEU A 123 7.47 -9.57 10.86
N SER A 124 8.46 -10.37 10.49
CA SER A 124 8.73 -10.75 9.10
C SER A 124 7.52 -11.46 8.45
N SER A 125 6.80 -12.29 9.22
CA SER A 125 5.56 -12.91 8.76
C SER A 125 4.45 -11.90 8.48
N LEU A 126 4.36 -10.83 9.27
CA LEU A 126 3.41 -9.73 9.03
C LEU A 126 3.79 -8.88 7.82
N GLU A 127 5.07 -8.70 7.55
CA GLU A 127 5.59 -7.98 6.37
C GLU A 127 5.46 -8.76 5.07
N LYS A 128 5.16 -10.05 5.13
CA LYS A 128 4.99 -10.90 3.96
C LYS A 128 3.98 -10.27 2.98
N ASN A 129 4.29 -10.31 1.69
CA ASN A 129 3.50 -9.72 0.59
C ASN A 129 3.41 -8.16 0.59
N MET A 130 3.91 -7.45 1.59
CA MET A 130 3.90 -5.99 1.57
C MET A 130 4.79 -5.41 0.45
N SER A 131 5.82 -6.15 0.06
CA SER A 131 6.66 -5.81 -1.09
C SER A 131 5.86 -5.64 -2.39
N VAL A 132 4.75 -6.36 -2.56
CA VAL A 132 3.85 -6.20 -3.73
C VAL A 132 3.27 -4.80 -3.80
N LEU A 133 2.79 -4.25 -2.67
CA LEU A 133 2.28 -2.87 -2.61
C LEU A 133 3.38 -1.85 -2.92
N ASN A 134 4.57 -2.04 -2.36
CA ASN A 134 5.72 -1.17 -2.61
C ASN A 134 6.13 -1.18 -4.08
N ILE A 135 6.21 -2.37 -4.70
CA ILE A 135 6.53 -2.53 -6.11
C ILE A 135 5.45 -1.90 -6.99
N THR A 136 4.17 -2.16 -6.70
CA THR A 136 3.06 -1.57 -7.46
C THR A 136 3.08 -0.04 -7.38
N GLY A 137 3.34 0.53 -6.20
CA GLY A 137 3.45 1.96 -6.01
C GLY A 137 4.51 2.62 -6.90
N ARG A 138 5.60 1.91 -7.19
CA ARG A 138 6.69 2.39 -8.06
C ARG A 138 6.45 2.10 -9.54
N ILE A 139 5.94 0.92 -9.87
CA ILE A 139 5.81 0.46 -11.26
C ILE A 139 4.56 1.05 -11.93
N ALA A 140 3.44 1.23 -11.23
CA ALA A 140 2.21 1.72 -11.84
C ALA A 140 2.38 3.11 -12.53
N PRO A 141 3.04 4.12 -11.92
CA PRO A 141 3.33 5.37 -12.60
C PRO A 141 4.23 5.20 -13.84
N MET A 142 5.19 4.27 -13.80
CA MET A 142 6.06 3.99 -14.94
C MET A 142 5.28 3.41 -16.13
N PHE A 143 4.32 2.52 -15.89
CA PHE A 143 3.41 2.05 -16.94
C PHE A 143 2.58 3.18 -17.54
N GLY A 144 2.06 4.09 -16.69
CA GLY A 144 1.37 5.28 -17.16
C GLY A 144 2.25 6.14 -18.08
N PHE A 145 3.50 6.36 -17.69
CA PHE A 145 4.46 7.15 -18.47
C PHE A 145 4.86 6.48 -19.79
N ILE A 146 5.12 5.17 -19.79
CA ILE A 146 5.39 4.39 -21.01
C ILE A 146 4.21 4.52 -21.97
N GLY A 147 2.98 4.51 -21.46
CA GLY A 147 1.78 4.69 -22.27
C GLY A 147 1.73 6.02 -23.01
N THR A 148 2.16 7.10 -22.35
CA THR A 148 2.25 8.42 -23.00
C THR A 148 3.32 8.46 -24.09
N ILE A 149 4.51 7.90 -23.81
CA ILE A 149 5.59 7.86 -24.81
C ILE A 149 5.17 7.10 -26.06
N ILE A 150 4.64 5.88 -25.93
CA ILE A 150 4.16 5.08 -27.05
C ILE A 150 3.06 5.83 -27.84
N GLY A 151 2.17 6.52 -27.10
CA GLY A 151 1.12 7.30 -27.73
C GLY A 151 1.62 8.48 -28.54
N VAL A 152 2.59 9.22 -28.00
CA VAL A 152 3.20 10.36 -28.70
C VAL A 152 3.97 9.89 -29.95
N ILE A 153 4.73 8.80 -29.86
CA ILE A 153 5.42 8.20 -31.00
C ILE A 153 4.42 7.85 -32.10
N LYS A 154 3.28 7.26 -31.74
CA LYS A 154 2.23 6.92 -32.72
C LYS A 154 1.66 8.16 -33.41
N ILE A 155 1.36 9.23 -32.65
CA ILE A 155 0.85 10.48 -33.20
C ILE A 155 1.85 11.05 -34.25
N PHE A 156 3.14 11.11 -33.92
CA PHE A 156 4.15 11.60 -34.86
C PHE A 156 4.31 10.69 -36.07
N TYR A 157 4.19 9.39 -35.90
CA TYR A 157 4.20 8.45 -37.03
C TYR A 157 3.01 8.70 -37.97
N ASP A 158 1.80 8.84 -37.43
CA ASP A 158 0.58 9.08 -38.21
C ASP A 158 0.68 10.41 -39.00
N ILE A 159 1.21 11.48 -38.38
CA ILE A 159 1.49 12.76 -39.06
C ILE A 159 2.51 12.58 -40.19
N SER A 160 3.57 11.82 -39.96
CA SER A 160 4.61 11.57 -40.97
C SER A 160 4.05 10.85 -42.21
N VAL A 161 3.12 9.92 -42.01
CA VAL A 161 2.47 9.16 -43.11
C VAL A 161 1.45 10.01 -43.84
N ALA A 162 0.60 10.74 -43.10
CA ALA A 162 -0.49 11.55 -43.69
C ALA A 162 0.02 12.80 -44.39
N LYS A 163 1.25 13.29 -44.11
CA LYS A 163 1.84 14.54 -44.63
C LYS A 163 1.00 15.80 -44.35
N THR A 164 -0.07 15.67 -43.56
CA THR A 164 -0.94 16.77 -43.14
C THR A 164 -0.98 16.81 -41.62
N VAL A 165 -0.98 18.02 -41.08
CA VAL A 165 -1.04 18.23 -39.63
C VAL A 165 -2.44 18.73 -39.28
N GLU A 166 -3.28 17.84 -38.78
CA GLU A 166 -4.58 18.19 -38.24
C GLU A 166 -4.48 18.35 -36.73
N ILE A 167 -4.75 19.54 -36.22
CA ILE A 167 -4.64 19.85 -34.78
C ILE A 167 -5.58 18.99 -33.96
N GLU A 168 -6.74 18.63 -34.52
CA GLU A 168 -7.74 17.78 -33.86
C GLU A 168 -7.22 16.37 -33.57
N VAL A 169 -6.53 15.76 -34.53
CA VAL A 169 -5.90 14.41 -34.39
C VAL A 169 -4.82 14.41 -33.31
N ILE A 170 -4.00 15.46 -33.28
CA ILE A 170 -2.96 15.61 -32.27
C ILE A 170 -3.59 15.78 -30.88
N SER A 171 -4.57 16.65 -30.76
CA SER A 171 -5.21 16.98 -29.48
C SER A 171 -5.93 15.79 -28.89
N SER A 172 -6.71 15.06 -29.68
CA SER A 172 -7.44 13.87 -29.21
C SER A 172 -6.52 12.73 -28.80
N GLY A 173 -5.45 12.48 -29.58
CA GLY A 173 -4.45 11.46 -29.26
C GLY A 173 -3.65 11.79 -28.00
N LEU A 174 -3.26 13.06 -27.81
CA LEU A 174 -2.52 13.49 -26.63
C LEU A 174 -3.36 13.43 -25.37
N TYR A 175 -4.61 13.92 -25.43
CA TYR A 175 -5.57 13.86 -24.35
C TYR A 175 -5.79 12.43 -23.83
N GLN A 176 -6.00 11.47 -24.72
CA GLN A 176 -6.17 10.06 -24.39
C GLN A 176 -4.96 9.50 -23.61
N LYS A 177 -3.75 9.86 -24.02
CA LYS A 177 -2.52 9.38 -23.38
C LYS A 177 -2.30 10.02 -21.99
N MET A 178 -2.70 11.28 -21.83
CA MET A 178 -2.64 11.94 -20.52
C MET A 178 -3.58 11.27 -19.49
N ILE A 179 -4.78 10.84 -19.88
CA ILE A 179 -5.69 10.10 -19.01
C ILE A 179 -5.07 8.78 -18.54
N THR A 180 -4.44 8.04 -19.44
CA THR A 180 -3.77 6.77 -19.10
C THR A 180 -2.65 6.98 -18.09
N SER A 181 -1.86 8.05 -18.28
CA SER A 181 -0.78 8.40 -17.34
C SER A 181 -1.32 8.80 -15.97
N CYS A 182 -2.39 9.60 -15.95
CA CYS A 182 -3.08 9.96 -14.71
C CYS A 182 -3.58 8.71 -13.97
N GLY A 183 -4.17 7.75 -14.67
CA GLY A 183 -4.58 6.46 -14.09
C GLY A 183 -3.41 5.71 -13.43
N GLY A 184 -2.27 5.64 -14.10
CA GLY A 184 -1.05 5.03 -13.54
C GLY A 184 -0.56 5.71 -12.27
N LEU A 185 -0.57 7.04 -12.24
CA LEU A 185 -0.21 7.82 -11.07
C LEU A 185 -1.17 7.57 -9.90
N VAL A 186 -2.48 7.58 -10.14
CA VAL A 186 -3.49 7.33 -9.09
C VAL A 186 -3.31 5.96 -8.47
N VAL A 187 -3.16 4.90 -9.29
CA VAL A 187 -2.90 3.54 -8.80
C VAL A 187 -1.62 3.48 -7.97
N GLY A 188 -0.55 4.11 -8.45
CA GLY A 188 0.73 4.14 -7.76
C GLY A 188 0.67 4.84 -6.41
N VAL A 189 0.04 6.01 -6.35
CA VAL A 189 -0.14 6.78 -5.10
C VAL A 189 -0.96 5.98 -4.09
N LEU A 190 -2.07 5.36 -4.52
CA LEU A 190 -2.90 4.55 -3.62
C LEU A 190 -2.13 3.36 -3.05
N ALA A 191 -1.41 2.61 -3.89
CA ALA A 191 -0.60 1.48 -3.44
C ALA A 191 0.50 1.92 -2.45
N PHE A 192 1.15 3.05 -2.72
CA PHE A 192 2.19 3.62 -1.88
C PHE A 192 1.67 4.08 -0.52
N VAL A 193 0.52 4.75 -0.50
CA VAL A 193 -0.15 5.17 0.75
C VAL A 193 -0.54 3.95 1.58
N PHE A 194 -1.10 2.90 0.96
CA PHE A 194 -1.47 1.67 1.67
C PHE A 194 -0.26 0.98 2.26
N TYR A 195 0.84 0.89 1.50
CA TYR A 195 2.09 0.31 1.98
C TYR A 195 2.59 1.03 3.23
N HIS A 196 2.74 2.35 3.20
CA HIS A 196 3.26 3.12 4.32
C HIS A 196 2.33 3.08 5.54
N TRP A 197 1.03 3.11 5.31
CA TRP A 197 0.07 3.02 6.40
C TRP A 197 0.09 1.67 7.12
N LEU A 198 0.22 0.56 6.38
CA LEU A 198 0.35 -0.77 6.95
C LEU A 198 1.69 -0.94 7.68
N ASN A 199 2.78 -0.45 7.08
CA ASN A 199 4.11 -0.49 7.68
C ASN A 199 4.15 0.22 9.04
N ALA A 200 3.59 1.42 9.11
CA ALA A 200 3.49 2.16 10.38
C ALA A 200 2.72 1.41 11.48
N ARG A 201 1.78 0.53 11.11
CA ARG A 201 1.09 -0.34 12.08
C ARG A 201 1.97 -1.49 12.56
N ILE A 202 2.79 -2.06 11.67
CA ILE A 202 3.76 -3.11 12.04
C ILE A 202 4.84 -2.52 12.95
N ASP A 203 5.37 -1.34 12.61
CA ASP A 203 6.37 -0.64 13.42
C ASP A 203 5.85 -0.37 14.85
N LYS A 204 4.58 0.08 14.96
CA LYS A 204 3.94 0.28 16.27
C LYS A 204 3.78 -1.02 17.06
N LEU A 205 3.54 -2.14 16.40
CA LEU A 205 3.50 -3.45 17.03
C LEU A 205 4.90 -3.87 17.49
N ALA A 206 5.93 -3.66 16.67
CA ALA A 206 7.32 -3.97 16.99
C ALA A 206 7.79 -3.22 18.25
N HIS A 207 7.56 -1.91 18.33
CA HIS A 207 7.89 -1.12 19.53
C HIS A 207 7.17 -1.63 20.79
N ARG A 208 5.89 -2.00 20.66
CA ARG A 208 5.16 -2.57 21.80
C ARG A 208 5.70 -3.92 22.24
N MET A 209 6.12 -4.77 21.30
CA MET A 209 6.77 -6.06 21.61
C MET A 209 8.09 -5.85 22.36
N GLU A 210 8.88 -4.86 21.94
CA GLU A 210 10.12 -4.48 22.63
C GLU A 210 9.86 -3.99 24.06
N GLU A 211 8.88 -3.10 24.26
CA GLU A 211 8.48 -2.66 25.61
C GLU A 211 8.05 -3.83 26.49
N THR A 212 7.25 -4.76 25.94
CA THR A 212 6.79 -5.95 26.66
C THR A 212 7.96 -6.89 27.00
N GLN A 213 8.92 -7.04 26.10
CA GLN A 213 10.12 -7.84 26.33
C GLN A 213 10.97 -7.27 27.48
N ILE A 214 11.23 -5.96 27.47
CA ILE A 214 11.96 -5.29 28.53
C ILE A 214 11.25 -5.51 29.87
N ALA A 215 9.95 -5.25 29.93
CA ALA A 215 9.17 -5.42 31.16
C ALA A 215 9.16 -6.89 31.65
N PHE A 216 9.18 -7.87 30.74
CA PHE A 216 9.26 -9.30 31.09
C PHE A 216 10.66 -9.65 31.65
N LEU A 217 11.74 -9.16 31.06
CA LEU A 217 13.10 -9.41 31.54
C LEU A 217 13.34 -8.75 32.88
N ASP A 218 12.85 -7.53 33.09
CA ASP A 218 12.92 -6.83 34.37
C ASP A 218 12.18 -7.61 35.47
N MET A 219 10.99 -8.13 35.16
CA MET A 219 10.23 -8.96 36.08
C MET A 219 10.97 -10.24 36.50
N LEU A 220 11.76 -10.85 35.61
CA LEU A 220 12.56 -12.04 35.93
C LEU A 220 13.81 -11.69 36.73
N ASN A 221 14.31 -10.47 36.64
CA ASN A 221 15.49 -9.99 37.35
C ASN A 221 15.17 -9.41 38.75
N GLU A 222 13.85 -9.12 39.02
CA GLU A 222 13.43 -8.69 40.37
C GLU A 222 13.58 -9.88 41.34
N PRO A 223 14.28 -9.71 42.49
CA PRO A 223 14.38 -10.78 43.48
C PRO A 223 12.98 -11.09 44.02
N SER A 224 12.58 -12.37 43.94
CA SER A 224 11.31 -12.83 44.56
C SER A 224 11.32 -12.54 46.04
N LYS A 225 10.36 -11.68 46.47
CA LYS A 225 10.12 -11.44 47.89
C LYS A 225 9.49 -12.64 48.57
#